data_4bb4a5649a25ea9e35a9e8a6c5573384
#
_entry.id   4bb4a5649a25ea9e35a9e8a6c5573384
#
_cell.length_a   1.000
_cell.length_b   1.000
_cell.length_c   1.000
_cell.angle_alpha   90.00
_cell.angle_beta   90.00
_cell.angle_gamma   90.00
#
_symmetry.space_group_name_H-M   'P 1'
#
loop_
_entity.id
_entity.type
_entity.pdbx_description
1 polymer ?
#
loop_
_entity_poly.entity_id
_entity_poly.type
_entity_poly.pdbx_seq_one_letter_code
_entity_poly.pdbx_strand_id
1 'polypeptide(L)'
;MKKVCLKFALLALAVVGMFSVSSCEKEKETCSECHCQVENPLTDLGWLKDKLAEYDNSYSLRIKVYTCKYQTNKDGFFFEEVEMSDGQQYLYDCKGNLLCTTGGISGRLDDVYNVDYNSFQLIYTNL
;
A
#
# COMPACT_ATOMS: atom_id res chain seq x y z
N MET A 1 30.49 23.10 45.98
CA MET A 1 29.72 21.82 45.85
C MET A 1 28.33 22.00 45.27
N LYS A 2 27.60 23.03 45.61
CA LYS A 2 26.25 23.27 45.06
C LYS A 2 26.21 23.58 43.56
N LYS A 3 27.29 24.09 43.01
CA LYS A 3 27.39 24.42 41.57
C LYS A 3 27.58 23.22 40.66
N VAL A 4 28.04 22.09 41.17
CA VAL A 4 28.28 20.88 40.40
C VAL A 4 26.97 20.13 40.16
N CYS A 5 26.10 20.09 41.16
CA CYS A 5 24.79 19.44 41.01
C CYS A 5 23.88 20.14 40.00
N LEU A 6 24.00 21.46 39.88
CA LEU A 6 23.20 22.23 38.95
C LEU A 6 23.58 21.97 37.50
N LYS A 7 24.86 21.71 37.23
CA LYS A 7 25.34 21.40 35.89
C LYS A 7 24.89 20.02 35.40
N PHE A 8 24.80 19.06 36.31
CA PHE A 8 24.30 17.72 35.95
C PHE A 8 22.80 17.70 35.68
N ALA A 9 22.05 18.49 36.43
CA ALA A 9 20.61 18.60 36.20
C ALA A 9 20.28 19.25 34.86
N LEU A 10 21.04 20.22 34.42
CA LEU A 10 20.88 20.87 33.13
C LEU A 10 21.22 19.92 31.95
N LEU A 11 22.23 19.08 32.15
CA LEU A 11 22.62 18.12 31.11
C LEU A 11 21.57 17.02 30.95
N ALA A 12 20.98 16.56 32.03
CA ALA A 12 19.92 15.56 32.00
C ALA A 12 18.65 16.08 31.29
N LEU A 13 18.31 17.32 31.51
CA LEU A 13 17.17 17.97 30.86
C LEU A 13 17.38 18.12 29.35
N ALA A 14 18.60 18.41 28.91
CA ALA A 14 18.91 18.51 27.48
C ALA A 14 18.79 17.16 26.75
N VAL A 15 19.19 16.09 27.41
CA VAL A 15 19.09 14.72 26.83
C VAL A 15 17.64 14.28 26.71
N VAL A 16 16.83 14.55 27.71
CA VAL A 16 15.39 14.22 27.67
C VAL A 16 14.66 15.04 26.61
N GLY A 17 15.04 16.29 26.42
CA GLY A 17 14.47 17.14 25.39
C GLY A 17 14.77 16.65 23.97
N MET A 18 15.96 16.09 23.75
CA MET A 18 16.32 15.54 22.44
C MET A 18 15.55 14.26 22.10
N PHE A 19 15.27 13.42 23.07
CA PHE A 19 14.50 12.20 22.86
C PHE A 19 13.03 12.48 22.54
N SER A 20 12.44 13.50 23.09
CA SER A 20 11.04 13.83 22.81
C SER A 20 10.83 14.47 21.44
N VAL A 21 11.86 15.09 20.86
CA VAL A 21 11.79 15.68 19.51
C VAL A 21 12.04 14.64 18.41
N SER A 22 12.79 13.59 18.71
CA SER A 22 13.03 12.49 17.78
C SER A 22 11.95 11.42 17.79
N SER A 23 10.96 11.53 18.65
CA SER A 23 9.82 10.63 18.57
C SER A 23 9.09 10.87 17.27
N CYS A 24 9.04 9.86 16.48
CA CYS A 24 8.50 9.59 15.17
C CYS A 24 7.09 10.15 14.84
N GLU A 25 6.63 11.19 15.49
CA GLU A 25 5.34 11.82 15.22
C GLU A 25 5.25 12.37 13.80
N LYS A 26 6.39 12.76 13.21
CA LYS A 26 6.46 13.22 11.82
C LYS A 26 6.29 12.10 10.80
N GLU A 27 6.65 10.87 11.14
CA GLU A 27 6.49 9.72 10.26
C GLU A 27 5.06 9.18 10.23
N LYS A 28 4.23 9.60 11.17
CA LYS A 28 2.82 9.26 11.25
C LYS A 28 1.90 10.34 10.72
N GLU A 29 2.43 11.42 10.18
CA GLU A 29 1.59 12.37 9.46
C GLU A 29 0.91 11.63 8.32
N THR A 30 -0.39 11.47 8.47
CA THR A 30 -1.26 10.80 7.53
C THR A 30 -1.19 11.51 6.20
N CYS A 31 -0.54 10.90 5.25
CA CYS A 31 -0.69 11.26 3.86
C CYS A 31 -2.15 11.03 3.49
N SER A 32 -2.90 12.08 3.25
CA SER A 32 -4.32 11.98 2.92
C SER A 32 -4.58 11.32 1.56
N GLU A 33 -3.56 11.22 0.74
CA GLU A 33 -3.61 10.65 -0.60
C GLU A 33 -2.74 9.38 -0.73
N CYS A 34 -2.17 8.89 0.38
CA CYS A 34 -1.36 7.68 0.37
C CYS A 34 -2.20 6.42 0.26
N HIS A 35 -1.73 5.50 -0.56
CA HIS A 35 -2.22 4.13 -0.62
C HIS A 35 -1.10 3.17 -0.19
N CYS A 36 -1.38 2.25 0.72
CA CYS A 36 -0.34 1.41 1.32
C CYS A 36 0.80 2.21 1.99
N GLN A 37 0.50 3.38 2.53
CA GLN A 37 1.46 4.27 3.20
C GLN A 37 2.54 4.87 2.27
N VAL A 38 2.32 4.85 0.96
CA VAL A 38 3.20 5.47 -0.03
C VAL A 38 2.43 6.46 -0.89
N GLU A 39 3.09 7.51 -1.36
CA GLU A 39 2.46 8.53 -2.20
C GLU A 39 2.20 8.02 -3.61
N ASN A 40 3.16 7.31 -4.18
CA ASN A 40 3.03 6.76 -5.53
C ASN A 40 3.32 5.26 -5.54
N PRO A 41 2.29 4.42 -5.47
CA PRO A 41 2.47 2.97 -5.44
C PRO A 41 3.24 2.40 -6.63
N LEU A 42 3.11 3.00 -7.82
CA LEU A 42 3.77 2.53 -9.03
C LEU A 42 5.29 2.66 -8.99
N THR A 43 5.80 3.63 -8.25
CA THR A 43 7.24 3.88 -8.11
C THR A 43 7.80 3.39 -6.78
N ASP A 44 6.99 3.44 -5.73
CA ASP A 44 7.46 3.25 -4.36
C ASP A 44 7.33 1.80 -3.87
N LEU A 45 6.44 1.01 -4.50
CA LEU A 45 6.29 -0.41 -4.20
C LEU A 45 7.06 -1.28 -5.20
N GLY A 46 8.21 -1.79 -4.80
CA GLY A 46 9.08 -2.59 -5.67
C GLY A 46 8.38 -3.82 -6.25
N TRP A 47 7.61 -4.55 -5.45
CA TRP A 47 6.87 -5.71 -5.91
C TRP A 47 5.85 -5.38 -7.01
N LEU A 48 5.15 -4.24 -6.88
CA LEU A 48 4.16 -3.80 -7.86
C LEU A 48 4.82 -3.45 -9.19
N LYS A 49 5.92 -2.73 -9.13
CA LYS A 49 6.73 -2.38 -10.29
C LYS A 49 7.23 -3.63 -11.04
N ASP A 50 7.75 -4.60 -10.31
CA ASP A 50 8.24 -5.86 -10.89
C ASP A 50 7.08 -6.66 -11.52
N LYS A 51 5.95 -6.70 -10.85
CA LYS A 51 4.74 -7.36 -11.35
C LYS A 51 4.22 -6.73 -12.64
N LEU A 52 4.18 -5.41 -12.71
CA LEU A 52 3.76 -4.70 -13.92
C LEU A 52 4.72 -4.93 -15.10
N ALA A 53 6.02 -5.04 -14.84
CA ALA A 53 7.01 -5.37 -15.86
C ALA A 53 6.79 -6.77 -16.46
N GLU A 54 6.32 -7.73 -15.67
CA GLU A 54 5.94 -9.06 -16.18
C GLU A 54 4.81 -8.97 -17.21
N TYR A 55 3.79 -8.15 -16.95
CA TYR A 55 2.68 -7.94 -17.87
C TYR A 55 3.09 -7.15 -19.11
N ASP A 56 3.94 -6.13 -18.97
CA ASP A 56 4.42 -5.33 -20.10
C ASP A 56 5.28 -6.15 -21.08
N ASN A 57 5.99 -7.14 -20.56
CA ASN A 57 6.78 -8.07 -21.38
C ASN A 57 5.93 -9.18 -22.01
N SER A 58 4.67 -9.28 -21.66
CA SER A 58 3.76 -10.26 -22.24
C SER A 58 3.04 -9.69 -23.46
N TYR A 59 3.18 -10.34 -24.59
CA TYR A 59 2.49 -9.93 -25.84
C TYR A 59 0.97 -10.12 -25.82
N SER A 60 0.47 -10.91 -24.89
CA SER A 60 -0.92 -11.37 -24.92
C SER A 60 -1.77 -10.97 -23.72
N LEU A 61 -1.15 -10.41 -22.67
CA LEU A 61 -1.89 -10.07 -21.46
C LEU A 61 -2.10 -8.55 -21.35
N ARG A 62 -3.36 -8.16 -21.41
CA ARG A 62 -3.79 -6.77 -21.18
C ARG A 62 -4.46 -6.67 -19.82
N ILE A 63 -4.00 -5.74 -19.03
CA ILE A 63 -4.49 -5.56 -17.66
C ILE A 63 -4.89 -4.13 -17.35
N LYS A 64 -5.77 -4.02 -16.36
CA LYS A 64 -6.02 -2.81 -15.58
C LYS A 64 -5.69 -3.07 -14.13
N VAL A 65 -5.06 -2.11 -13.48
CA VAL A 65 -4.74 -2.17 -12.05
C VAL A 65 -5.39 -1.02 -11.34
N TYR A 66 -6.10 -1.35 -10.26
CA TYR A 66 -6.79 -0.38 -9.42
C TYR A 66 -6.24 -0.46 -8.00
N THR A 67 -6.17 0.69 -7.34
CA THR A 67 -6.14 0.72 -5.88
C THR A 67 -7.54 0.43 -5.37
N CYS A 68 -7.66 -0.25 -4.25
CA CYS A 68 -8.95 -0.58 -3.64
C CYS A 68 -8.86 -0.70 -2.12
N LYS A 69 -10.02 -0.75 -1.50
CA LYS A 69 -10.20 -1.09 -0.09
C LYS A 69 -10.89 -2.44 0.04
N TYR A 70 -10.49 -3.22 1.02
CA TYR A 70 -11.11 -4.51 1.35
C TYR A 70 -11.12 -4.73 2.87
N GLN A 71 -11.94 -5.65 3.35
CA GLN A 71 -12.03 -6.00 4.78
C GLN A 71 -11.98 -4.79 5.71
N THR A 72 -13.01 -3.98 5.74
CA THR A 72 -13.08 -2.84 6.65
C THR A 72 -11.91 -1.85 6.49
N ASN A 73 -11.64 -1.41 5.27
CA ASN A 73 -10.73 -0.30 5.00
C ASN A 73 -9.23 -0.64 4.91
N LYS A 74 -8.87 -1.88 4.64
CA LYS A 74 -7.49 -2.24 4.28
C LYS A 74 -7.17 -1.86 2.86
N ASP A 75 -5.96 -1.34 2.62
CA ASP A 75 -5.47 -1.02 1.29
C ASP A 75 -5.09 -2.28 0.53
N GLY A 76 -5.46 -2.34 -0.74
CA GLY A 76 -5.11 -3.43 -1.64
C GLY A 76 -5.02 -2.99 -3.09
N PHE A 77 -4.67 -3.93 -3.95
CA PHE A 77 -4.59 -3.74 -5.39
C PHE A 77 -5.42 -4.80 -6.09
N PHE A 78 -6.24 -4.34 -7.01
CA PHE A 78 -7.09 -5.18 -7.82
C PHE A 78 -6.57 -5.20 -9.27
N PHE A 79 -6.24 -6.38 -9.77
CA PHE A 79 -5.78 -6.61 -11.12
C PHE A 79 -6.89 -7.26 -11.93
N GLU A 80 -7.15 -6.74 -13.11
CA GLU A 80 -8.17 -7.25 -14.02
C GLU A 80 -7.54 -7.53 -15.39
N GLU A 81 -7.62 -8.78 -15.86
CA GLU A 81 -7.26 -9.15 -17.22
C GLU A 81 -8.42 -8.82 -18.18
N VAL A 82 -8.14 -8.03 -19.22
CA VAL A 82 -9.19 -7.36 -20.01
C VAL A 82 -9.54 -8.09 -21.32
N GLU A 83 -8.60 -8.74 -21.96
CA GLU A 83 -8.79 -9.28 -23.32
C GLU A 83 -9.35 -10.70 -23.38
N MET A 84 -9.44 -11.38 -22.28
CA MET A 84 -10.00 -12.73 -22.23
C MET A 84 -11.47 -12.68 -21.83
N SER A 85 -12.32 -13.39 -22.57
CA SER A 85 -13.75 -13.54 -22.20
C SER A 85 -13.94 -14.12 -20.79
N ASP A 86 -12.92 -14.82 -20.30
CA ASP A 86 -12.85 -15.36 -18.95
C ASP A 86 -11.72 -14.69 -18.14
N GLY A 87 -11.51 -13.39 -18.34
CA GLY A 87 -10.46 -12.62 -17.71
C GLY A 87 -10.38 -12.85 -16.20
N GLN A 88 -9.19 -13.18 -15.71
CA GLN A 88 -8.99 -13.40 -14.31
C GLN A 88 -8.83 -12.09 -13.56
N GLN A 89 -9.24 -12.11 -12.31
CA GLN A 89 -9.12 -11.00 -11.40
C GLN A 89 -8.32 -11.45 -10.18
N TYR A 90 -7.45 -10.57 -9.71
CA TYR A 90 -6.56 -10.85 -8.59
C TYR A 90 -6.62 -9.74 -7.57
N LEU A 91 -6.67 -10.09 -6.30
CA LEU A 91 -6.56 -9.15 -5.19
C LEU A 91 -5.23 -9.38 -4.48
N TYR A 92 -4.43 -8.33 -4.37
CA TYR A 92 -3.16 -8.31 -3.65
C TYR A 92 -3.22 -7.38 -2.46
N ASP A 93 -2.50 -7.72 -1.40
CA ASP A 93 -2.28 -6.81 -0.27
C ASP A 93 -1.14 -5.80 -0.57
N CYS A 94 -0.85 -4.93 0.38
CA CYS A 94 0.22 -3.94 0.24
C CYS A 94 1.62 -4.52 0.11
N LYS A 95 1.82 -5.76 0.52
CA LYS A 95 3.11 -6.46 0.45
C LYS A 95 3.28 -7.29 -0.83
N GLY A 96 2.26 -7.33 -1.67
CA GLY A 96 2.27 -8.12 -2.89
C GLY A 96 1.86 -9.58 -2.70
N ASN A 97 1.26 -9.94 -1.57
CA ASN A 97 0.71 -11.26 -1.37
C ASN A 97 -0.62 -11.39 -2.10
N LEU A 98 -0.77 -12.44 -2.89
CA LEU A 98 -2.02 -12.77 -3.54
C LEU A 98 -3.03 -13.26 -2.50
N LEU A 99 -4.12 -12.53 -2.34
CA LEU A 99 -5.17 -12.87 -1.38
C LEU A 99 -6.26 -13.74 -2.00
N CYS A 100 -6.66 -13.41 -3.23
CA CYS A 100 -7.74 -14.09 -3.91
C CYS A 100 -7.58 -13.98 -5.42
N THR A 101 -7.98 -15.04 -6.11
CA THR A 101 -8.13 -15.06 -7.57
C THR A 101 -9.57 -15.41 -7.89
N THR A 102 -10.19 -14.62 -8.75
CA THR A 102 -11.51 -14.91 -9.30
C THR A 102 -11.51 -14.72 -10.81
N GLY A 103 -12.39 -15.39 -11.49
CA GLY A 103 -12.54 -15.28 -12.94
C GLY A 103 -13.42 -16.38 -13.48
N GLY A 104 -14.06 -16.13 -14.63
CA GLY A 104 -14.96 -17.09 -15.25
C GLY A 104 -16.15 -17.41 -14.36
N ILE A 105 -16.34 -18.69 -14.10
CA ILE A 105 -17.51 -19.22 -13.37
C ILE A 105 -17.33 -19.18 -11.84
N SER A 106 -16.17 -18.84 -11.32
CA SER A 106 -15.80 -19.11 -9.92
C SER A 106 -16.20 -18.04 -8.89
N GLY A 107 -17.04 -17.08 -9.23
CA GLY A 107 -17.66 -16.21 -8.24
C GLY A 107 -16.99 -14.86 -8.02
N ARG A 108 -17.49 -14.13 -7.04
CA ARG A 108 -17.12 -12.74 -6.75
C ARG A 108 -16.06 -12.64 -5.66
N LEU A 109 -15.15 -11.67 -5.80
CA LEU A 109 -14.16 -11.32 -4.78
C LEU A 109 -14.78 -10.84 -3.47
N ASP A 110 -15.95 -10.25 -3.56
CA ASP A 110 -16.64 -9.61 -2.44
C ASP A 110 -17.13 -10.59 -1.35
N ASP A 111 -17.38 -11.85 -1.70
CA ASP A 111 -17.92 -12.82 -0.74
C ASP A 111 -16.95 -13.14 0.41
N VAL A 112 -15.64 -13.09 0.15
CA VAL A 112 -14.61 -13.48 1.13
C VAL A 112 -13.88 -12.28 1.71
N TYR A 113 -13.55 -11.30 0.86
CA TYR A 113 -12.71 -10.17 1.23
C TYR A 113 -13.47 -8.86 1.38
N ASN A 114 -14.75 -8.84 1.13
CA ASN A 114 -15.60 -7.65 1.25
C ASN A 114 -14.97 -6.44 0.57
N VAL A 115 -14.73 -6.57 -0.72
CA VAL A 115 -14.07 -5.54 -1.53
C VAL A 115 -15.02 -4.37 -1.77
N ASP A 116 -14.59 -3.17 -1.44
CA ASP A 116 -15.34 -1.96 -1.72
C ASP A 116 -15.08 -1.47 -3.16
N TYR A 117 -15.95 -1.80 -4.07
CA TYR A 117 -15.86 -1.40 -5.48
C TYR A 117 -15.97 0.11 -5.69
N ASN A 118 -16.56 0.85 -4.75
CA ASN A 118 -16.61 2.32 -4.82
C ASN A 118 -15.26 2.97 -4.53
N SER A 119 -14.34 2.22 -3.92
CA SER A 119 -12.98 2.70 -3.63
C SER A 119 -12.00 2.57 -4.79
N PHE A 120 -12.40 1.93 -5.89
CA PHE A 120 -11.52 1.65 -7.02
C PHE A 120 -11.05 2.92 -7.71
N GLN A 121 -9.72 3.02 -7.86
CA GLN A 121 -9.07 4.06 -8.66
C GLN A 121 -8.09 3.40 -9.62
N LEU A 122 -8.27 3.60 -10.91
CA LEU A 122 -7.37 3.09 -11.94
C LEU A 122 -6.02 3.79 -11.83
N ILE A 123 -4.96 3.02 -11.65
CA ILE A 123 -3.59 3.54 -11.55
C ILE A 123 -2.69 3.10 -12.70
N TYR A 124 -3.03 2.00 -13.37
CA TYR A 124 -2.22 1.46 -14.46
C TYR A 124 -3.05 0.68 -15.46
N THR A 125 -2.67 0.78 -16.73
CA THR A 125 -3.17 -0.07 -17.82
C THR A 125 -2.13 -0.17 -18.92
N ASN A 126 -2.03 -1.34 -19.55
CA ASN A 126 -1.20 -1.58 -20.72
C ASN A 126 -2.04 -1.85 -22.01
N LEU A 127 -3.26 -1.31 -22.05
CA LEU A 127 -4.17 -1.38 -23.22
C LEU A 127 -3.64 -0.61 -24.41
#